data_6f80d1ad2e61469f0a5080b66969a7a7
#
_entry.id   6f80d1ad2e61469f0a5080b66969a7a7
#
_cell.length_a   1.000
_cell.length_b   1.000
_cell.length_c   1.000
_cell.angle_alpha   90.00
_cell.angle_beta   90.00
_cell.angle_gamma   90.00
#
_symmetry.space_group_name_H-M   'P 1'
#
loop_
_entity.id
_entity.type
_entity.pdbx_description
1 polymer ?
#
loop_
_entity_poly.entity_id
_entity_poly.type
_entity_poly.pdbx_seq_one_letter_code
_entity_poly.pdbx_strand_id
1 'polypeptide(L)'
;MKTTKRPARRTPRSLKVSDAFRAFVLDQLEELGDVTPKSMFGGVGLYHRGVFFGIIARDTLYLKVGDANRADFQRAKMRPFKPYPDRSGTMKYHAVPLDVLESAPELAAWARKSIAVACAS
;
A
#
# COMPACT_ATOMS: atom_id res chain seq x y z
N MET A 1 -30.97 -9.73 18.38
CA MET A 1 -30.52 -9.38 18.25
C MET A 1 -29.91 -8.94 17.90
N LYS A 2 -29.53 -8.58 17.85
CA LYS A 2 -28.99 -7.98 17.65
C LYS A 2 -28.35 -7.36 17.33
N THR A 3 -27.90 -7.26 17.20
CA THR A 3 -27.21 -6.65 17.07
C THR A 3 -26.76 -5.96 16.71
N THR A 4 -26.39 -5.80 16.84
CA THR A 4 -26.13 -4.96 16.71
C THR A 4 -25.20 -4.49 16.16
N LYS A 5 -24.86 -3.99 15.60
CA LYS A 5 -23.99 -3.45 15.10
C LYS A 5 -23.56 -2.42 15.65
N ARG A 6 -22.62 -2.13 15.84
CA ARG A 6 -22.18 -1.18 16.42
C ARG A 6 -22.02 -0.12 15.59
N PRO A 7 -22.16 0.83 15.87
CA PRO A 7 -22.01 1.99 15.12
C PRO A 7 -20.62 2.33 14.85
N ALA A 8 -20.44 3.06 13.90
CA ALA A 8 -19.15 3.43 13.56
C ALA A 8 -18.51 4.15 14.64
N ARG A 9 -17.39 3.78 15.05
CA ARG A 9 -16.80 4.38 15.99
C ARG A 9 -15.98 5.35 15.42
N ARG A 10 -15.37 6.08 16.05
CA ARG A 10 -14.50 7.02 15.74
C ARG A 10 -13.22 6.52 15.45
N THR A 11 -12.89 5.34 15.61
CA THR A 11 -11.60 4.74 15.33
C THR A 11 -11.39 4.71 13.85
N PRO A 12 -10.17 4.56 13.37
CA PRO A 12 -9.92 4.42 11.95
C PRO A 12 -10.67 3.23 11.41
N ARG A 13 -11.07 3.27 10.14
CA ARG A 13 -11.62 2.15 9.54
C ARG A 13 -10.64 1.05 9.61
N SER A 14 -11.09 -0.17 9.70
CA SER A 14 -10.22 -1.33 9.69
C SER A 14 -9.45 -1.38 8.39
N LEU A 15 -8.16 -1.64 8.45
CA LEU A 15 -7.32 -1.81 7.28
C LEU A 15 -7.16 -3.27 6.93
N LYS A 16 -8.07 -4.11 7.42
CA LYS A 16 -7.94 -5.55 7.31
C LYS A 16 -7.58 -6.02 5.92
N VAL A 17 -6.65 -6.95 5.86
CA VAL A 17 -6.12 -7.52 4.62
C VAL A 17 -6.37 -9.01 4.67
N SER A 18 -6.89 -9.59 3.58
CA SER A 18 -7.08 -11.03 3.52
C SER A 18 -5.73 -11.72 3.38
N ASP A 19 -5.64 -12.93 3.91
CA ASP A 19 -4.41 -13.71 3.79
C ASP A 19 -4.06 -13.97 2.33
N ALA A 20 -5.07 -14.18 1.50
CA ALA A 20 -4.83 -14.46 0.09
C ALA A 20 -4.24 -13.25 -0.62
N PHE A 21 -4.73 -12.05 -0.34
CA PHE A 21 -4.20 -10.87 -0.99
C PHE A 21 -2.78 -10.57 -0.52
N ARG A 22 -2.54 -10.74 0.79
CA ARG A 22 -1.21 -10.55 1.34
C ARG A 22 -0.21 -11.49 0.66
N ALA A 23 -0.57 -12.77 0.54
CA ALA A 23 0.31 -13.74 -0.10
C ALA A 23 0.55 -13.40 -1.56
N PHE A 24 -0.49 -12.96 -2.26
CA PHE A 24 -0.37 -12.59 -3.66
C PHE A 24 0.63 -11.42 -3.84
N VAL A 25 0.51 -10.39 -3.02
CA VAL A 25 1.41 -9.24 -3.12
C VAL A 25 2.85 -9.64 -2.84
N LEU A 26 3.06 -10.45 -1.79
CA LEU A 26 4.42 -10.87 -1.45
C LEU A 26 5.02 -11.72 -2.57
N ASP A 27 4.21 -12.56 -3.20
CA ASP A 27 4.67 -13.34 -4.35
C ASP A 27 5.07 -12.42 -5.50
N GLN A 28 4.25 -11.43 -5.80
CA GLN A 28 4.52 -10.50 -6.90
C GLN A 28 5.77 -9.67 -6.65
N LEU A 29 6.14 -9.48 -5.38
CA LEU A 29 7.33 -8.71 -5.03
C LEU A 29 8.57 -9.57 -4.82
N GLU A 30 8.47 -10.88 -5.06
CA GLU A 30 9.56 -11.78 -4.76
C GLU A 30 10.86 -11.42 -5.48
N GLU A 31 10.76 -10.93 -6.69
CA GLU A 31 11.96 -10.62 -7.46
C GLU A 31 12.75 -9.44 -6.84
N LEU A 32 12.13 -8.61 -6.01
CA LEU A 32 12.86 -7.55 -5.32
C LEU A 32 13.82 -8.11 -4.27
N GLY A 33 13.43 -9.20 -3.63
CA GLY A 33 14.20 -9.73 -2.51
C GLY A 33 14.10 -8.83 -1.28
N ASP A 34 14.35 -9.41 -0.12
CA ASP A 34 14.47 -8.66 1.15
C ASP A 34 13.26 -7.81 1.51
N VAL A 35 12.05 -8.24 1.12
CA VAL A 35 10.83 -7.56 1.52
C VAL A 35 10.32 -8.16 2.82
N THR A 36 10.12 -7.32 3.82
CA THR A 36 9.63 -7.75 5.12
C THR A 36 8.26 -7.13 5.39
N PRO A 37 7.22 -7.95 5.57
CA PRO A 37 5.90 -7.41 5.92
C PRO A 37 5.78 -7.25 7.43
N LYS A 38 5.11 -6.19 7.88
CA LYS A 38 4.83 -5.99 9.30
C LYS A 38 3.39 -5.57 9.47
N SER A 39 2.66 -6.26 10.34
CA SER A 39 1.26 -5.92 10.60
C SER A 39 1.15 -4.56 11.26
N MET A 40 0.16 -3.76 10.84
CA MET A 40 -0.11 -2.48 11.46
C MET A 40 -1.58 -2.14 11.27
N PHE A 41 -2.29 -1.95 12.36
CA PHE A 41 -3.71 -1.55 12.34
C PHE A 41 -4.57 -2.42 11.42
N GLY A 42 -4.29 -3.71 11.36
CA GLY A 42 -5.02 -4.63 10.49
C GLY A 42 -4.48 -4.70 9.08
N GLY A 43 -3.67 -3.74 8.68
CA GLY A 43 -3.01 -3.76 7.38
C GLY A 43 -1.59 -4.28 7.50
N VAL A 44 -0.80 -4.05 6.46
CA VAL A 44 0.57 -4.56 6.40
C VAL A 44 1.49 -3.47 5.86
N GLY A 45 2.54 -3.15 6.60
CA GLY A 45 3.59 -2.28 6.10
C GLY A 45 4.64 -3.11 5.39
N LEU A 46 5.15 -2.63 4.29
CA LEU A 46 6.16 -3.32 3.49
C LEU A 46 7.48 -2.59 3.60
N TYR A 47 8.51 -3.34 3.97
CA TYR A 47 9.85 -2.78 4.15
C TYR A 47 10.84 -3.53 3.25
N HIS A 48 11.79 -2.79 2.70
CA HIS A 48 12.88 -3.38 1.94
C HIS A 48 14.17 -3.00 2.66
N ARG A 49 14.80 -3.98 3.27
CA ARG A 49 16.02 -3.75 4.07
C ARG A 49 15.83 -2.62 5.07
N GLY A 50 14.68 -2.64 5.75
CA GLY A 50 14.37 -1.65 6.77
C GLY A 50 13.76 -0.36 6.26
N VAL A 51 13.64 -0.19 4.94
CA VAL A 51 13.07 1.02 4.36
C VAL A 51 11.59 0.81 4.07
N PHE A 52 10.75 1.62 4.67
CA PHE A 52 9.30 1.51 4.54
C PHE A 52 8.87 2.10 3.19
N PHE A 53 8.35 1.26 2.30
CA PHE A 53 8.05 1.72 0.94
C PHE A 53 6.62 1.44 0.48
N GLY A 54 5.86 0.67 1.21
CA GLY A 54 4.52 0.32 0.75
C GLY A 54 3.60 -0.08 1.89
N ILE A 55 2.31 -0.11 1.58
CA ILE A 55 1.27 -0.47 2.55
C ILE A 55 0.24 -1.33 1.83
N ILE A 56 -0.18 -2.41 2.48
CA ILE A 56 -1.35 -3.15 2.02
C ILE A 56 -2.47 -2.83 3.00
N ALA A 57 -3.56 -2.31 2.50
CA ALA A 57 -4.70 -1.96 3.35
C ALA A 57 -5.98 -2.21 2.58
N ARG A 58 -6.95 -2.87 3.23
CA ARG A 58 -8.24 -3.17 2.61
C ARG A 58 -8.07 -3.80 1.23
N ASP A 59 -7.17 -4.77 1.18
CA ASP A 59 -6.87 -5.54 -0.05
C ASP A 59 -6.52 -4.62 -1.22
N THR A 60 -5.76 -3.59 -0.93
CA THR A 60 -5.21 -2.69 -1.95
C THR A 60 -3.75 -2.45 -1.61
N LEU A 61 -2.91 -2.43 -2.63
CA LEU A 61 -1.49 -2.13 -2.45
C LEU A 61 -1.23 -0.67 -2.77
N TYR A 62 -0.56 0.01 -1.85
CA TYR A 62 -0.16 1.41 -2.03
C TYR A 62 1.35 1.49 -1.96
N LEU A 63 1.94 2.30 -2.82
CA LEU A 63 3.40 2.50 -2.84
C LEU A 63 3.73 3.95 -2.57
N LYS A 64 4.90 4.19 -1.98
CA LYS A 64 5.33 5.54 -1.64
C LYS A 64 5.57 6.36 -2.90
N VAL A 65 5.09 7.61 -2.88
CA VAL A 65 5.16 8.50 -4.02
C VAL A 65 6.01 9.72 -3.66
N GLY A 66 6.90 10.07 -4.53
CA GLY A 66 7.69 11.28 -4.43
C GLY A 66 7.91 11.84 -5.81
N ASP A 67 8.81 12.80 -5.94
CA ASP A 67 9.03 13.47 -7.22
C ASP A 67 9.42 12.51 -8.33
N ALA A 68 10.20 11.49 -8.00
CA ALA A 68 10.71 10.58 -9.02
C ALA A 68 9.65 9.71 -9.68
N ASN A 69 8.56 9.41 -8.96
CA ASN A 69 7.55 8.49 -9.49
C ASN A 69 6.14 9.07 -9.50
N ARG A 70 5.96 10.34 -9.12
CA ARG A 70 4.62 10.92 -9.06
C ARG A 70 3.91 10.87 -10.40
N ALA A 71 4.62 11.11 -11.49
CA ALA A 71 4.01 11.13 -12.80
C ALA A 71 3.39 9.78 -13.18
N ASP A 72 4.01 8.69 -12.76
CA ASP A 72 3.47 7.36 -13.05
C ASP A 72 2.08 7.20 -12.46
N PHE A 73 1.90 7.63 -11.21
CA PHE A 73 0.61 7.50 -10.53
C PHE A 73 -0.41 8.49 -11.07
N GLN A 74 0.03 9.69 -11.43
CA GLN A 74 -0.88 10.69 -11.99
C GLN A 74 -1.39 10.26 -13.36
N ARG A 75 -0.53 9.71 -14.19
CA ARG A 75 -0.96 9.21 -15.50
C ARG A 75 -1.97 8.11 -15.35
N ALA A 76 -1.83 7.26 -14.35
CA ALA A 76 -2.75 6.17 -14.10
C ALA A 76 -3.96 6.62 -13.27
N LYS A 77 -3.99 7.87 -12.85
CA LYS A 77 -5.08 8.46 -12.07
C LYS A 77 -5.37 7.69 -10.79
N MET A 78 -4.31 7.29 -10.11
CA MET A 78 -4.45 6.51 -8.89
C MET A 78 -4.60 7.42 -7.68
N ARG A 79 -5.46 7.00 -6.75
CA ARG A 79 -5.79 7.81 -5.59
C ARG A 79 -4.83 7.58 -4.43
N PRO A 80 -4.67 8.58 -3.57
CA PRO A 80 -3.80 8.43 -2.42
C PRO A 80 -4.45 7.57 -1.33
N PHE A 81 -3.62 7.03 -0.45
CA PHE A 81 -4.06 6.28 0.71
C PHE A 81 -4.63 7.24 1.75
N LYS A 82 -5.81 6.93 2.24
CA LYS A 82 -6.45 7.72 3.29
C LYS A 82 -6.93 6.81 4.39
N PRO A 83 -6.16 6.68 5.47
CA PRO A 83 -6.58 5.81 6.57
C PRO A 83 -7.79 6.36 7.32
N TYR A 84 -7.96 7.70 7.31
CA TYR A 84 -9.09 8.34 7.97
C TYR A 84 -9.91 9.07 6.92
N PRO A 85 -11.11 8.57 6.60
CA PRO A 85 -11.87 9.14 5.48
C PRO A 85 -12.21 10.60 5.64
N ASP A 86 -12.39 11.05 6.87
CA ASP A 86 -12.79 12.43 7.11
C ASP A 86 -11.64 13.39 7.38
N ARG A 87 -10.39 12.93 7.25
CA ARG A 87 -9.28 13.82 7.41
C ARG A 87 -8.91 14.43 6.11
N SER A 88 -8.49 15.67 6.14
CA SER A 88 -8.15 16.37 4.92
C SER A 88 -6.77 16.00 4.38
N GLY A 89 -5.87 15.63 5.22
CA GLY A 89 -4.52 15.30 4.75
C GLY A 89 -4.47 13.98 4.02
N THR A 90 -3.52 13.83 3.12
CA THR A 90 -3.30 12.58 2.44
C THR A 90 -1.88 12.14 2.68
N MET A 91 -1.66 10.84 2.72
CA MET A 91 -0.33 10.30 2.84
C MET A 91 0.31 10.25 1.48
N LYS A 92 1.63 10.19 1.47
CA LYS A 92 2.37 10.13 0.21
C LYS A 92 2.49 8.69 -0.27
N TYR A 93 1.37 8.00 -0.27
CA TYR A 93 1.27 6.62 -0.74
C TYR A 93 0.06 6.56 -1.64
N HIS A 94 0.20 6.00 -2.83
CA HIS A 94 -0.89 5.94 -3.79
C HIS A 94 -1.12 4.50 -4.22
N ALA A 95 -2.36 4.20 -4.56
CA ALA A 95 -2.73 2.86 -5.00
C ALA A 95 -2.04 2.50 -6.31
N VAL A 96 -1.71 1.22 -6.44
CA VAL A 96 -1.05 0.71 -7.65
C VAL A 96 -2.13 0.32 -8.65
N PRO A 97 -1.95 0.67 -9.94
CA PRO A 97 -2.91 0.23 -10.96
C PRO A 97 -2.98 -1.29 -11.03
N LEU A 98 -4.17 -1.81 -11.32
CA LEU A 98 -4.37 -3.25 -11.34
C LEU A 98 -3.46 -3.97 -12.32
N ASP A 99 -3.29 -3.42 -13.51
CA ASP A 99 -2.45 -4.06 -14.52
C ASP A 99 -0.98 -4.12 -14.09
N VAL A 100 -0.52 -3.14 -13.32
CA VAL A 100 0.83 -3.18 -12.76
C VAL A 100 0.90 -4.23 -11.66
N LEU A 101 -0.12 -4.27 -10.80
CA LEU A 101 -0.15 -5.24 -9.71
C LEU A 101 -0.12 -6.66 -10.24
N GLU A 102 -0.75 -6.91 -11.38
CA GLU A 102 -0.82 -8.25 -11.96
C GLU A 102 0.41 -8.64 -12.77
N SER A 103 1.34 -7.72 -12.95
CA SER A 103 2.58 -8.00 -13.67
C SER A 103 3.74 -7.92 -12.71
N ALA A 104 4.29 -9.07 -12.31
CA ALA A 104 5.39 -9.07 -11.35
C ALA A 104 6.57 -8.21 -11.80
N PRO A 105 7.01 -8.26 -13.08
CA PRO A 105 8.12 -7.40 -13.50
C PRO A 105 7.78 -5.91 -13.42
N GLU A 106 6.57 -5.52 -13.80
CA GLU A 106 6.18 -4.12 -13.72
C GLU A 106 6.04 -3.67 -12.27
N LEU A 107 5.45 -4.52 -11.44
CA LEU A 107 5.31 -4.17 -10.05
C LEU A 107 6.68 -4.00 -9.39
N ALA A 108 7.63 -4.87 -9.72
CA ALA A 108 8.98 -4.74 -9.19
C ALA A 108 9.60 -3.41 -9.61
N ALA A 109 9.40 -2.99 -10.86
CA ALA A 109 9.93 -1.72 -11.33
C ALA A 109 9.31 -0.54 -10.59
N TRP A 110 8.00 -0.57 -10.38
CA TRP A 110 7.32 0.49 -9.63
C TRP A 110 7.77 0.51 -8.18
N ALA A 111 7.94 -0.67 -7.57
CA ALA A 111 8.38 -0.76 -6.18
C ALA A 111 9.81 -0.25 -6.02
N ARG A 112 10.69 -0.51 -6.99
CA ARG A 112 12.05 0.00 -6.92
C ARG A 112 12.09 1.51 -6.90
N LYS A 113 11.22 2.17 -7.66
CA LYS A 113 11.14 3.62 -7.63
C LYS A 113 10.64 4.10 -6.27
N SER A 114 9.67 3.40 -5.69
CA SER A 114 9.16 3.78 -4.36
C SER A 114 10.23 3.60 -3.29
N ILE A 115 11.03 2.55 -3.38
CA ILE A 115 12.12 2.33 -2.46
C ILE A 115 13.14 3.47 -2.59
N ALA A 116 13.46 3.87 -3.81
CA ALA A 116 14.40 4.95 -4.02
C ALA A 116 13.86 6.27 -3.44
N VAL A 117 12.57 6.53 -3.61
CA VAL A 117 11.94 7.72 -3.02
C VAL A 117 12.06 7.65 -1.49
N ALA A 118 11.78 6.49 -0.91
CA ALA A 118 11.83 6.34 0.54
C ALA A 118 13.24 6.51 1.07
N CYS A 119 14.23 6.03 0.34
CA CYS A 119 15.63 6.17 0.75
C CYS A 119 16.09 7.62 0.69
N ALA A 120 15.54 8.40 -0.21
CA ALA A 120 15.93 9.80 -0.36
C ALA A 120 15.24 10.73 0.63
N SER A 121 14.26 10.25 1.35
CA SER A 121 13.47 11.10 2.25
C SER A 121 14.18 11.47 3.54
#